data_52f97f70fef3785d4752b72b2789203a
#
_entry.id   52f97f70fef3785d4752b72b2789203a
#
_cell.length_a   1.000
_cell.length_b   1.000
_cell.length_c   1.000
_cell.angle_alpha   90.00
_cell.angle_beta   90.00
_cell.angle_gamma   90.00
#
_symmetry.space_group_name_H-M   'P 1'
#
loop_
_entity.id
_entity.type
_entity.pdbx_description
1 polymer ?
#
loop_
_entity_poly.entity_id
_entity_poly.type
_entity_poly.pdbx_seq_one_letter_code
_entity_poly.pdbx_strand_id
1 'polypeptide(L)'
;MATVTATSNTMVAELWRECAAWLTRCNIIPNDHRANHLDSDIKVLATILRDGVLLCNLANFFDPSSFDRKDFNRKPQMAHFLCIQNIKLFLEACKTNFGLKEADLFEPTMLYDLTNFHRVLLTLSKLSTCRKVQTATNIPGFITHSVQTERTSLDDDIYKDLHAR
;
A
#
# COMPACT_ATOMS: atom_id res chain seq x y z
N MET A 1 10.12 -7.98 -28.06
CA MET A 1 8.83 -8.55 -27.82
C MET A 1 8.00 -7.70 -26.87
N ALA A 2 6.90 -7.23 -27.37
CA ALA A 2 5.99 -6.41 -26.59
C ALA A 2 5.43 -7.14 -25.36
N THR A 3 5.43 -8.46 -25.41
CA THR A 3 4.87 -9.29 -24.35
C THR A 3 5.57 -9.16 -23.01
N VAL A 4 6.90 -9.00 -23.00
CA VAL A 4 7.65 -8.89 -21.74
C VAL A 4 7.34 -7.57 -21.04
N THR A 5 7.37 -6.47 -21.79
CA THR A 5 7.05 -5.16 -21.25
C THR A 5 5.59 -5.08 -20.80
N ALA A 6 4.69 -5.63 -21.60
CA ALA A 6 3.28 -5.66 -21.26
C ALA A 6 3.04 -6.48 -19.98
N THR A 7 3.75 -7.58 -19.80
CA THR A 7 3.63 -8.42 -18.60
C THR A 7 4.06 -7.66 -17.35
N SER A 8 5.19 -6.95 -17.41
CA SER A 8 5.66 -6.17 -16.27
C SER A 8 4.68 -5.07 -15.90
N ASN A 9 4.17 -4.35 -16.90
CA ASN A 9 3.18 -3.30 -16.66
C ASN A 9 1.87 -3.88 -16.12
N THR A 10 1.49 -5.06 -16.62
CA THR A 10 0.29 -5.73 -16.14
C THR A 10 0.43 -6.13 -14.67
N MET A 11 1.61 -6.61 -14.27
CA MET A 11 1.85 -6.99 -12.88
C MET A 11 1.75 -5.78 -11.94
N VAL A 12 2.33 -4.66 -12.32
CA VAL A 12 2.25 -3.44 -11.51
C VAL A 12 0.81 -2.96 -11.43
N ALA A 13 0.10 -3.00 -12.55
CA ALA A 13 -1.31 -2.61 -12.59
C ALA A 13 -2.17 -3.52 -11.72
N GLU A 14 -1.88 -4.82 -11.75
CA GLU A 14 -2.61 -5.80 -10.95
C GLU A 14 -2.39 -5.60 -9.46
N LEU A 15 -1.19 -5.22 -9.05
CA LEU A 15 -0.89 -5.01 -7.64
C LEU A 15 -1.77 -3.90 -7.05
N TRP A 16 -1.96 -2.79 -7.73
CA TRP A 16 -2.83 -1.73 -7.23
C TRP A 16 -4.30 -2.18 -7.19
N ARG A 17 -4.72 -3.00 -8.15
CA ARG A 17 -6.08 -3.54 -8.15
C ARG A 17 -6.28 -4.51 -6.99
N GLU A 18 -5.30 -5.31 -6.69
CA GLU A 18 -5.34 -6.21 -5.54
C GLU A 18 -5.40 -5.42 -4.24
N CYS A 19 -4.68 -4.31 -4.17
CA CYS A 19 -4.73 -3.42 -3.01
C CYS A 19 -6.14 -2.83 -2.85
N ALA A 20 -6.72 -2.33 -3.92
CA ALA A 20 -8.08 -1.78 -3.89
C ALA A 20 -9.10 -2.84 -3.47
N ALA A 21 -8.96 -4.06 -3.96
CA ALA A 21 -9.84 -5.16 -3.58
C ALA A 21 -9.68 -5.51 -2.10
N TRP A 22 -8.46 -5.48 -1.59
CA TRP A 22 -8.21 -5.72 -0.17
C TRP A 22 -8.84 -4.62 0.70
N LEU A 23 -8.68 -3.36 0.33
CA LEU A 23 -9.31 -2.26 1.05
C LEU A 23 -10.83 -2.39 1.05
N THR A 24 -11.39 -2.92 -0.03
CA THR A 24 -12.82 -3.20 -0.13
C THR A 24 -13.23 -4.32 0.82
N ARG A 25 -12.44 -5.39 0.87
CA ARG A 25 -12.70 -6.50 1.80
C ARG A 25 -12.63 -6.05 3.26
N CYS A 26 -11.79 -5.05 3.55
CA CYS A 26 -11.67 -4.48 4.89
C CYS A 26 -12.74 -3.43 5.19
N ASN A 27 -13.64 -3.18 4.26
CA ASN A 27 -14.67 -2.14 4.37
C ASN A 27 -14.12 -0.74 4.55
N ILE A 28 -12.91 -0.51 4.05
CA ILE A 28 -12.30 0.82 4.06
C ILE A 28 -12.85 1.65 2.90
N ILE A 29 -13.10 1.00 1.76
CA ILE A 29 -13.80 1.62 0.64
C ILE A 29 -14.98 0.73 0.26
N PRO A 30 -16.07 1.30 -0.27
CA PRO A 30 -17.24 0.50 -0.66
C PRO A 30 -17.00 -0.29 -1.94
N ASN A 31 -17.80 -1.33 -2.16
CA ASN A 31 -17.68 -2.20 -3.33
C ASN A 31 -17.80 -1.43 -4.65
N ASP A 32 -18.65 -0.43 -4.68
CA ASP A 32 -18.90 0.36 -5.87
C ASP A 32 -17.97 1.57 -5.99
N HIS A 33 -16.93 1.62 -5.17
CA HIS A 33 -15.98 2.72 -5.23
C HIS A 33 -15.32 2.77 -6.61
N ARG A 34 -15.07 3.98 -7.07
CA ARG A 34 -14.49 4.24 -8.37
C ARG A 34 -13.16 3.50 -8.60
N ALA A 35 -12.38 3.30 -7.53
CA ALA A 35 -11.11 2.58 -7.64
C ALA A 35 -11.29 1.12 -8.09
N ASN A 36 -12.46 0.54 -7.89
CA ASN A 36 -12.77 -0.84 -8.29
C ASN A 36 -13.33 -0.97 -9.70
N HIS A 37 -13.56 0.12 -10.39
CA HIS A 37 -14.13 0.08 -11.75
C HIS A 37 -13.10 -0.45 -12.73
N LEU A 38 -13.56 -1.16 -13.75
CA LEU A 38 -12.68 -1.75 -14.76
C LEU A 38 -11.88 -0.69 -15.52
N ASP A 39 -12.46 0.49 -15.71
CA ASP A 39 -11.83 1.61 -16.40
C ASP A 39 -11.04 2.52 -15.47
N SER A 40 -10.90 2.16 -14.20
CA SER A 40 -10.13 2.95 -13.24
C SER A 40 -8.64 2.79 -13.49
N ASP A 41 -7.87 3.72 -12.95
CA ASP A 41 -6.42 3.63 -13.00
C ASP A 41 -5.81 3.82 -11.61
N ILE A 42 -4.51 3.60 -11.54
CA ILE A 42 -3.75 3.64 -10.29
C ILE A 42 -3.85 5.01 -9.60
N LYS A 43 -4.03 6.09 -10.38
CA LYS A 43 -4.11 7.44 -9.82
C LYS A 43 -5.34 7.63 -8.95
N VAL A 44 -6.44 6.94 -9.27
CA VAL A 44 -7.65 7.01 -8.44
C VAL A 44 -7.34 6.48 -7.06
N LEU A 45 -6.70 5.31 -6.97
CA LEU A 45 -6.33 4.74 -5.68
C LEU A 45 -5.34 5.64 -4.94
N ALA A 46 -4.32 6.13 -5.64
CA ALA A 46 -3.33 7.00 -5.04
C ALA A 46 -3.97 8.27 -4.47
N THR A 47 -4.89 8.85 -5.20
CA THR A 47 -5.56 10.09 -4.80
C THR A 47 -6.38 9.91 -3.52
N ILE A 48 -7.10 8.80 -3.39
CA ILE A 48 -7.92 8.58 -2.20
C ILE A 48 -7.08 8.26 -0.96
N LEU A 49 -5.84 7.81 -1.14
CA LEU A 49 -4.96 7.49 0.00
C LEU A 49 -4.11 8.67 0.43
N ARG A 50 -3.99 9.71 -0.39
CA ARG A 50 -3.02 10.79 -0.19
C ARG A 50 -3.19 11.57 1.11
N ASP A 51 -4.40 11.74 1.59
CA ASP A 51 -4.63 12.51 2.82
C ASP A 51 -4.37 11.70 4.09
N GLY A 52 -4.11 10.40 3.95
CA GLY A 52 -3.79 9.51 5.05
C GLY A 52 -4.98 9.07 5.89
N VAL A 53 -6.18 9.58 5.63
CA VAL A 53 -7.36 9.25 6.44
C VAL A 53 -7.71 7.77 6.32
N LEU A 54 -7.76 7.24 5.09
CA LEU A 54 -8.11 5.83 4.90
C LEU A 54 -7.05 4.92 5.52
N LEU A 55 -5.79 5.33 5.46
CA LEU A 55 -4.71 4.54 6.07
C LEU A 55 -4.86 4.50 7.59
N CYS A 56 -5.20 5.63 8.21
CA CYS A 56 -5.43 5.67 9.65
C CYS A 56 -6.66 4.85 10.03
N ASN A 57 -7.71 4.90 9.24
CA ASN A 57 -8.89 4.07 9.46
C ASN A 57 -8.54 2.59 9.35
N LEU A 58 -7.68 2.25 8.40
CA LEU A 58 -7.23 0.88 8.20
C LEU A 58 -6.46 0.36 9.43
N ALA A 59 -5.52 1.16 9.92
CA ALA A 59 -4.75 0.77 11.11
C ALA A 59 -5.67 0.57 12.32
N ASN A 60 -6.62 1.48 12.53
CA ASN A 60 -7.58 1.36 13.62
C ASN A 60 -8.51 0.16 13.46
N PHE A 61 -8.83 -0.20 12.22
CA PHE A 61 -9.64 -1.38 11.97
C PHE A 61 -8.93 -2.66 12.43
N PHE A 62 -7.64 -2.77 12.14
CA PHE A 62 -6.87 -3.95 12.54
C PHE A 62 -6.48 -3.93 14.01
N ASP A 63 -6.23 -2.75 14.56
CA ASP A 63 -5.83 -2.60 15.96
C ASP A 63 -6.37 -1.28 16.50
N PRO A 64 -7.53 -1.31 17.19
CA PRO A 64 -8.11 -0.08 17.73
C PRO A 64 -7.21 0.67 18.70
N SER A 65 -6.17 0.02 19.23
CA SER A 65 -5.22 0.67 20.14
C SER A 65 -4.05 1.35 19.42
N SER A 66 -4.03 1.34 18.08
CA SER A 66 -2.93 1.93 17.32
C SER A 66 -2.74 3.41 17.67
N PHE A 67 -3.82 4.15 17.76
CA PHE A 67 -3.83 5.54 18.20
C PHE A 67 -5.29 5.95 18.40
N ASP A 68 -5.50 7.02 19.15
CA ASP A 68 -6.84 7.56 19.35
C ASP A 68 -7.33 8.21 18.06
N ARG A 69 -8.63 8.16 17.84
CA ARG A 69 -9.25 8.85 16.71
C ARG A 69 -8.99 10.35 16.72
N LYS A 70 -8.63 10.90 17.89
CA LYS A 70 -8.29 12.31 18.06
C LYS A 70 -6.90 12.62 17.48
N ASP A 71 -6.06 11.61 17.35
CA ASP A 71 -4.66 11.82 16.96
C ASP A 71 -4.48 12.05 15.47
N PHE A 72 -5.45 11.63 14.66
CA PHE A 72 -5.35 11.90 13.24
C PHE A 72 -6.48 12.82 12.78
N ASN A 73 -6.20 13.58 11.75
CA ASN A 73 -7.13 14.57 11.23
C ASN A 73 -8.05 13.92 10.20
N ARG A 74 -9.34 13.82 10.53
CA ARG A 74 -10.32 13.15 9.67
C ARG A 74 -10.70 13.95 8.43
N LYS A 75 -10.52 15.26 8.48
CA LYS A 75 -10.86 16.16 7.37
C LYS A 75 -9.73 17.11 7.12
N PRO A 76 -8.58 16.60 6.63
CA PRO A 76 -7.41 17.46 6.45
C PRO A 76 -7.55 18.45 5.29
N GLN A 77 -8.57 18.28 4.45
CA GLN A 77 -8.88 19.18 3.34
C GLN A 77 -7.66 19.47 2.45
N MET A 78 -6.82 18.46 2.26
CA MET A 78 -5.59 18.55 1.48
C MET A 78 -4.58 19.56 2.00
N ALA A 79 -4.71 19.97 3.28
CA ALA A 79 -3.66 20.76 3.93
C ALA A 79 -2.43 19.87 4.10
N HIS A 80 -1.33 20.24 3.45
CA HIS A 80 -0.11 19.44 3.38
C HIS A 80 0.33 18.90 4.75
N PHE A 81 0.42 19.80 5.73
CA PHE A 81 0.87 19.42 7.06
C PHE A 81 -0.03 18.34 7.69
N LEU A 82 -1.35 18.51 7.57
CA LEU A 82 -2.30 17.56 8.16
C LEU A 82 -2.28 16.21 7.45
N CYS A 83 -2.16 16.22 6.15
CA CYS A 83 -2.05 14.97 5.37
C CYS A 83 -0.78 14.22 5.73
N ILE A 84 0.34 14.91 5.78
CA ILE A 84 1.63 14.31 6.14
C ILE A 84 1.58 13.75 7.56
N GLN A 85 0.95 14.48 8.48
CA GLN A 85 0.81 14.02 9.86
C GLN A 85 0.02 12.71 9.93
N ASN A 86 -1.08 12.62 9.19
CA ASN A 86 -1.87 11.39 9.11
C ASN A 86 -1.04 10.22 8.58
N ILE A 87 -0.28 10.46 7.51
CA ILE A 87 0.57 9.42 6.92
C ILE A 87 1.62 8.95 7.92
N LYS A 88 2.24 9.89 8.64
CA LYS A 88 3.24 9.55 9.65
C LYS A 88 2.66 8.71 10.77
N LEU A 89 1.45 9.04 11.22
CA LEU A 89 0.77 8.24 12.25
C LEU A 89 0.55 6.81 11.78
N PHE A 90 0.12 6.64 10.53
CA PHE A 90 -0.06 5.33 9.95
C PHE A 90 1.26 4.55 9.92
N LEU A 91 2.32 5.19 9.46
CA LEU A 91 3.64 4.54 9.36
C LEU A 91 4.17 4.16 10.74
N GLU A 92 3.96 5.02 11.73
CA GLU A 92 4.35 4.70 13.11
C GLU A 92 3.60 3.49 13.62
N ALA A 93 2.31 3.40 13.34
CA ALA A 93 1.51 2.24 13.72
C ALA A 93 2.01 0.97 13.03
N CYS A 94 2.36 1.07 11.74
CA CYS A 94 2.91 -0.07 11.02
C CYS A 94 4.14 -0.63 11.72
N LYS A 95 4.99 0.25 12.22
CA LYS A 95 6.23 -0.13 12.90
C LYS A 95 5.96 -0.65 14.30
N THR A 96 5.24 0.13 15.12
CA THR A 96 5.09 -0.18 16.55
C THR A 96 4.01 -1.20 16.84
N ASN A 97 2.91 -1.18 16.09
CA ASN A 97 1.76 -2.06 16.34
C ASN A 97 1.76 -3.30 15.46
N PHE A 98 2.23 -3.18 14.24
CA PHE A 98 2.16 -4.29 13.29
C PHE A 98 3.51 -4.95 13.00
N GLY A 99 4.58 -4.41 13.56
CA GLY A 99 5.89 -5.05 13.49
C GLY A 99 6.59 -4.96 12.15
N LEU A 100 6.20 -4.03 11.30
CA LEU A 100 6.88 -3.84 10.03
C LEU A 100 8.26 -3.23 10.28
N LYS A 101 9.23 -3.60 9.42
CA LYS A 101 10.59 -3.08 9.51
C LYS A 101 10.71 -1.79 8.74
N GLU A 102 11.71 -0.99 9.10
CA GLU A 102 11.98 0.25 8.36
C GLU A 102 12.09 0.01 6.85
N ALA A 103 12.70 -1.11 6.48
CA ALA A 103 12.87 -1.46 5.07
C ALA A 103 11.55 -1.71 4.35
N ASP A 104 10.48 -2.00 5.09
CA ASP A 104 9.15 -2.26 4.52
C ASP A 104 8.31 -1.00 4.39
N LEU A 105 8.74 0.10 4.97
CA LEU A 105 7.95 1.32 5.03
C LEU A 105 8.25 2.24 3.84
N PHE A 106 7.33 3.17 3.59
CA PHE A 106 7.55 4.22 2.59
C PHE A 106 7.73 5.56 3.30
N GLU A 107 8.25 6.54 2.57
CA GLU A 107 8.36 7.91 3.09
C GLU A 107 7.06 8.65 2.79
N PRO A 108 6.59 9.56 3.67
CA PRO A 108 5.33 10.26 3.43
C PRO A 108 5.24 10.94 2.06
N THR A 109 6.34 11.48 1.56
CA THR A 109 6.36 12.14 0.24
C THR A 109 6.15 11.16 -0.90
N MET A 110 6.48 9.91 -0.71
CA MET A 110 6.24 8.89 -1.74
C MET A 110 4.76 8.73 -2.04
N LEU A 111 3.92 8.95 -1.03
CA LEU A 111 2.47 8.94 -1.21
C LEU A 111 1.94 10.33 -1.52
N TYR A 112 2.24 11.31 -0.69
CA TYR A 112 1.65 12.64 -0.84
C TYR A 112 2.03 13.31 -2.16
N ASP A 113 3.31 13.23 -2.54
CA ASP A 113 3.82 13.81 -3.78
C ASP A 113 3.87 12.81 -4.92
N LEU A 114 3.45 11.56 -4.66
CA LEU A 114 3.43 10.47 -5.64
C LEU A 114 4.81 10.21 -6.24
N THR A 115 5.85 10.36 -5.45
CA THR A 115 7.23 10.12 -5.92
C THR A 115 7.54 8.62 -6.02
N ASN A 116 6.82 7.77 -5.27
CA ASN A 116 7.00 6.32 -5.38
C ASN A 116 5.78 5.57 -4.83
N PHE A 117 4.69 5.59 -5.56
CA PHE A 117 3.47 4.93 -5.12
C PHE A 117 3.61 3.41 -5.08
N HIS A 118 4.47 2.84 -5.92
CA HIS A 118 4.72 1.41 -5.87
C HIS A 118 5.21 0.97 -4.49
N ARG A 119 6.09 1.78 -3.88
CA ARG A 119 6.58 1.51 -2.53
C ARG A 119 5.45 1.52 -1.50
N VAL A 120 4.46 2.41 -1.68
CA VAL A 120 3.28 2.45 -0.82
C VAL A 120 2.52 1.12 -0.92
N LEU A 121 2.34 0.62 -2.14
CA LEU A 121 1.66 -0.65 -2.36
C LEU A 121 2.41 -1.81 -1.71
N LEU A 122 3.74 -1.81 -1.76
CA LEU A 122 4.55 -2.85 -1.11
C LEU A 122 4.37 -2.82 0.41
N THR A 123 4.33 -1.63 0.99
CA THR A 123 4.08 -1.49 2.43
C THR A 123 2.71 -2.05 2.80
N LEU A 124 1.69 -1.71 2.04
CA LEU A 124 0.33 -2.20 2.30
C LEU A 124 0.24 -3.71 2.12
N SER A 125 0.96 -4.25 1.15
CA SER A 125 1.03 -5.70 0.97
C SER A 125 1.65 -6.38 2.21
N LYS A 126 2.74 -5.85 2.72
CA LYS A 126 3.37 -6.37 3.93
C LYS A 126 2.43 -6.28 5.14
N LEU A 127 1.74 -5.15 5.27
CA LEU A 127 0.76 -4.99 6.33
C LEU A 127 -0.34 -6.03 6.22
N SER A 128 -0.85 -6.26 5.02
CA SER A 128 -1.97 -7.17 4.80
C SER A 128 -1.65 -8.61 5.16
N THR A 129 -0.39 -8.99 5.10
CA THR A 129 0.05 -10.37 5.38
C THR A 129 0.77 -10.50 6.71
N CYS A 130 0.91 -9.42 7.48
CA CYS A 130 1.60 -9.51 8.75
C CYS A 130 0.79 -10.33 9.74
N ARG A 131 1.49 -10.90 10.71
CA ARG A 131 0.89 -11.82 11.67
C ARG A 131 -0.27 -11.22 12.44
N LYS A 132 -0.10 -9.98 12.89
CA LYS A 132 -1.13 -9.32 13.70
C LYS A 132 -2.43 -9.12 12.93
N VAL A 133 -2.33 -8.71 11.68
CA VAL A 133 -3.50 -8.52 10.83
C VAL A 133 -4.18 -9.86 10.55
N GLN A 134 -3.41 -10.89 10.24
CA GLN A 134 -3.96 -12.22 9.94
C GLN A 134 -4.57 -12.87 11.17
N THR A 135 -4.08 -12.54 12.35
CA THR A 135 -4.65 -13.03 13.62
C THR A 135 -5.92 -12.27 13.98
N ALA A 136 -5.94 -10.97 13.73
CA ALA A 136 -7.07 -10.11 14.08
C ALA A 136 -8.27 -10.31 13.14
N THR A 137 -8.02 -10.69 11.89
CA THR A 137 -9.08 -10.85 10.89
C THR A 137 -8.84 -12.09 10.06
N ASN A 138 -9.89 -12.59 9.42
CA ASN A 138 -9.77 -13.68 8.45
C ASN A 138 -9.73 -13.15 7.02
N ILE A 139 -9.42 -11.87 6.86
CA ILE A 139 -9.41 -11.24 5.54
C ILE A 139 -8.10 -11.60 4.82
N PRO A 140 -8.19 -12.21 3.64
CA PRO A 140 -6.98 -12.52 2.88
C PRO A 140 -6.24 -11.24 2.50
N GLY A 141 -4.92 -11.25 2.69
CA GLY A 141 -4.09 -10.15 2.26
C GLY A 141 -3.84 -10.21 0.76
N PHE A 142 -3.03 -9.31 0.27
CA PHE A 142 -2.57 -9.35 -1.11
C PHE A 142 -1.04 -9.38 -1.10
N ILE A 143 -0.47 -10.11 -2.03
CA ILE A 143 0.97 -10.33 -2.05
C ILE A 143 1.54 -10.05 -3.43
N THR A 144 2.83 -9.76 -3.44
CA THR A 144 3.57 -9.47 -4.65
C THR A 144 4.26 -10.71 -5.22
N HIS A 145 3.57 -11.90 -5.13
CA HIS A 145 4.21 -13.13 -5.42
C HIS A 145 4.70 -13.31 -6.86
N SER A 146 4.03 -12.73 -7.81
CA SER A 146 4.55 -12.74 -9.18
C SER A 146 5.89 -12.03 -9.25
N VAL A 147 5.98 -10.92 -8.56
CA VAL A 147 7.20 -10.13 -8.49
C VAL A 147 8.28 -10.87 -7.71
N GLN A 148 7.91 -11.54 -6.63
CA GLN A 148 8.86 -12.32 -5.84
C GLN A 148 9.43 -13.49 -6.62
N THR A 149 8.61 -14.17 -7.38
CA THR A 149 9.06 -15.29 -8.19
C THR A 149 10.06 -14.83 -9.24
N GLU A 150 9.79 -13.72 -9.86
CA GLU A 150 10.70 -13.16 -10.84
C GLU A 150 12.00 -12.68 -10.22
N ARG A 151 11.92 -12.11 -9.03
CA ARG A 151 13.11 -11.64 -8.34
C ARG A 151 14.08 -12.75 -8.02
N THR A 152 13.58 -13.93 -7.68
CA THR A 152 14.45 -15.02 -7.34
C THR A 152 15.19 -15.60 -8.53
N SER A 153 14.68 -15.42 -9.74
CA SER A 153 15.32 -16.00 -10.91
C SER A 153 15.81 -14.96 -11.90
N LEU A 154 14.95 -14.03 -12.27
CA LEU A 154 15.28 -13.07 -13.32
C LEU A 154 15.87 -11.79 -12.80
N ASP A 155 15.35 -11.27 -11.70
CA ASP A 155 15.83 -10.01 -11.17
C ASP A 155 17.27 -10.11 -10.69
N ASP A 156 17.63 -11.23 -10.08
CA ASP A 156 18.99 -11.45 -9.63
C ASP A 156 19.96 -11.48 -10.81
N ASP A 157 19.57 -12.13 -11.88
CA ASP A 157 20.41 -12.22 -13.06
C ASP A 157 20.56 -10.87 -13.74
N ILE A 158 19.46 -10.13 -13.86
CA ILE A 158 19.47 -8.78 -14.44
C ILE A 158 20.30 -7.85 -13.57
N TYR A 159 20.12 -7.93 -12.27
CA TYR A 159 20.83 -7.11 -11.31
C TYR A 159 22.35 -7.37 -11.39
N LYS A 160 22.73 -8.62 -11.39
CA LYS A 160 24.15 -9.01 -11.54
C LYS A 160 24.73 -8.53 -12.83
N ASP A 161 23.97 -8.67 -13.90
CA ASP A 161 24.39 -8.26 -15.22
C ASP A 161 24.62 -6.75 -15.28
N LEU A 162 23.71 -5.98 -14.72
CA LEU A 162 23.85 -4.52 -14.66
C LEU A 162 25.04 -4.09 -13.83
N HIS A 163 25.32 -4.79 -12.75
CA HIS A 163 26.43 -4.45 -11.85
C HIS A 163 27.76 -5.00 -12.31
N ALA A 164 27.76 -6.01 -13.16
CA ALA A 164 28.99 -6.54 -13.76
C ALA A 164 29.51 -5.64 -14.87
N ARG A 165 28.69 -4.76 -15.40
CA ARG A 165 29.08 -3.82 -16.42
C ARG A 165 29.61 -2.54 -15.80
#